data_5ac7c69414c6fac08fc25cba6da68b6a
#
_entry.id   5ac7c69414c6fac08fc25cba6da68b6a
#
_cell.length_a   1.000
_cell.length_b   1.000
_cell.length_c   1.000
_cell.angle_alpha   90.00
_cell.angle_beta   90.00
_cell.angle_gamma   90.00
#
_symmetry.space_group_name_H-M   'P 1'
#
loop_
_entity.id
_entity.type
_entity.pdbx_description
1 polymer ?
#
loop_
_entity_poly.entity_id
_entity_poly.type
_entity_poly.pdbx_seq_one_letter_code
_entity_poly.pdbx_strand_id
1 'polypeptide(L)' 'MANLNRIKVVLVEQEKTGKWLAEQMGKSACTVSKWCSNSSQPDLATLGKIATLLNVDIRELITPLK' A
#
# COMPACT_ATOMS: atom_id res chain seq x y z
N MET A 1 -3.02 13.82 -11.52
CA MET A 1 -3.76 12.87 -10.71
C MET A 1 -3.19 12.79 -9.31
N ALA A 2 -4.02 12.88 -8.31
CA ALA A 2 -3.52 12.90 -6.93
C ALA A 2 -3.15 11.49 -6.47
N ASN A 3 -2.01 11.36 -5.82
CA ASN A 3 -1.61 10.11 -5.21
C ASN A 3 -2.13 10.11 -3.78
N LEU A 4 -3.15 9.29 -3.52
CA LEU A 4 -3.78 9.26 -2.21
C LEU A 4 -3.07 8.35 -1.24
N ASN A 5 -2.28 7.40 -1.74
CA ASN A 5 -1.53 6.53 -0.84
C ASN A 5 -0.05 6.53 -1.22
N ARG A 6 0.76 6.11 -0.24
CA ARG A 6 2.21 6.01 -0.41
C ARG A 6 2.68 4.57 -0.25
N ILE A 7 1.83 3.62 -0.62
CA ILE A 7 2.16 2.20 -0.42
C ILE A 7 3.43 1.84 -1.15
N LYS A 8 3.56 2.26 -2.41
CA LYS A 8 4.76 1.93 -3.18
C LYS A 8 6.02 2.53 -2.56
N VAL A 9 5.91 3.77 -2.08
CA VAL A 9 7.07 4.43 -1.46
C VAL A 9 7.54 3.64 -0.25
N VAL A 10 6.60 3.23 0.60
CA VAL A 10 6.97 2.49 1.81
C VAL A 10 7.53 1.12 1.46
N LEU A 11 6.95 0.46 0.46
CA LEU A 11 7.48 -0.83 0.00
C LEU A 11 8.93 -0.69 -0.46
N VAL A 12 9.20 0.33 -1.27
CA VAL A 12 10.55 0.54 -1.77
C VAL A 12 11.51 0.85 -0.62
N GLU A 13 11.07 1.67 0.32
CA GLU A 13 11.91 2.02 1.46
C GLU A 13 12.30 0.79 2.28
N GLN A 14 11.40 -0.20 2.34
CA GLN A 14 11.66 -1.42 3.09
C GLN A 14 12.18 -2.54 2.21
N GLU A 15 12.49 -2.25 0.96
CA GLU A 15 13.01 -3.23 0.00
C GLU A 15 12.05 -4.40 -0.19
N LYS A 16 10.75 -4.09 -0.21
CA LYS A 16 9.70 -5.06 -0.47
C LYS A 16 9.07 -4.78 -1.82
N THR A 17 8.41 -5.79 -2.39
CA THR A 17 7.77 -5.65 -3.68
C THR A 17 6.26 -5.72 -3.54
N GLY A 18 5.56 -5.23 -4.57
CA GLY A 18 4.11 -5.38 -4.60
C GLY A 18 3.70 -6.84 -4.65
N LYS A 19 4.50 -7.67 -5.32
CA LYS A 19 4.23 -9.11 -5.37
C LYS A 19 4.30 -9.71 -3.97
N TRP A 20 5.30 -9.33 -3.20
CA TRP A 20 5.42 -9.78 -1.82
C TRP A 20 4.17 -9.39 -1.03
N LEU A 21 3.74 -8.13 -1.18
CA LEU A 21 2.57 -7.67 -0.46
C LEU A 21 1.32 -8.46 -0.87
N ALA A 22 1.16 -8.72 -2.17
CA ALA A 22 0.03 -9.48 -2.65
C ALA A 22 -0.01 -10.86 -2.02
N GLU A 23 1.14 -11.52 -1.92
CA GLU A 23 1.23 -12.83 -1.32
C GLU A 23 0.86 -12.80 0.16
N GLN A 24 1.34 -11.78 0.87
CA GLN A 24 1.03 -11.65 2.29
C GLN A 24 -0.44 -11.37 2.54
N MET A 25 -1.08 -10.69 1.62
CA MET A 25 -2.48 -10.29 1.78
C MET A 25 -3.46 -11.30 1.19
N GLY A 26 -2.97 -12.28 0.45
CA GLY A 26 -3.83 -13.21 -0.25
C GLY A 26 -4.61 -12.53 -1.38
N LYS A 27 -4.02 -11.51 -1.98
CA LYS A 27 -4.64 -10.76 -3.08
C LYS A 27 -3.85 -10.99 -4.36
N SER A 28 -4.45 -10.66 -5.50
CA SER A 28 -3.75 -10.77 -6.76
C SER A 28 -2.73 -9.65 -6.89
N ALA A 29 -1.66 -9.92 -7.64
CA ALA A 29 -0.66 -8.90 -7.91
C ALA A 29 -1.27 -7.72 -8.64
N CYS A 30 -2.27 -7.98 -9.48
CA CYS A 30 -2.95 -6.92 -10.22
C CYS A 30 -3.64 -5.94 -9.27
N THR A 31 -4.32 -6.48 -8.25
CA THR A 31 -5.01 -5.63 -7.26
C THR A 31 -4.01 -4.74 -6.53
N VAL A 32 -2.90 -5.33 -6.08
CA VAL A 32 -1.89 -4.55 -5.36
C VAL A 32 -1.23 -3.54 -6.29
N SER A 33 -1.01 -3.90 -7.54
CA SER A 33 -0.44 -2.98 -8.51
C SER A 33 -1.32 -1.74 -8.69
N LYS A 34 -2.64 -1.92 -8.68
CA LYS A 34 -3.55 -0.78 -8.78
C LYS A 34 -3.44 0.12 -7.56
N TRP A 35 -3.27 -0.46 -6.38
CA TRP A 35 -3.06 0.34 -5.17
C TRP A 35 -1.77 1.14 -5.28
N CYS A 36 -0.70 0.50 -5.72
CA CYS A 36 0.61 1.15 -5.82
C CYS A 36 0.61 2.28 -6.84
N SER A 37 -0.15 2.12 -7.93
CA SER A 37 -0.22 3.15 -8.96
C SER A 37 -1.28 4.20 -8.67
N ASN A 38 -2.02 4.04 -7.57
CA ASN A 38 -3.11 4.92 -7.19
C ASN A 38 -4.27 4.92 -8.19
N SER A 39 -4.36 3.85 -9.00
CA SER A 39 -5.52 3.66 -9.87
C SER A 39 -6.74 3.26 -9.06
N SER A 40 -6.53 2.62 -7.92
CA SER A 40 -7.57 2.18 -7.03
C SER A 40 -7.01 2.27 -5.61
N GLN A 41 -7.87 2.44 -4.64
CA GLN A 41 -7.44 2.57 -3.25
C GLN A 41 -7.95 1.40 -2.43
N PRO A 42 -7.13 0.86 -1.51
CA PRO A 42 -7.62 -0.16 -0.58
C PRO A 42 -8.56 0.51 0.42
N ASP A 43 -9.50 -0.28 0.97
CA ASP A 43 -10.36 0.27 2.02
C ASP A 43 -9.53 0.42 3.30
N LEU A 44 -10.15 1.05 4.30
CA LEU A 44 -9.43 1.37 5.52
C LEU A 44 -8.97 0.11 6.26
N ALA A 45 -9.79 -0.93 6.29
CA ALA A 45 -9.40 -2.17 6.95
C ALA A 45 -8.20 -2.81 6.26
N THR A 46 -8.21 -2.82 4.93
CA THR A 46 -7.10 -3.36 4.15
C THR A 46 -5.84 -2.54 4.37
N LEU A 47 -6.00 -1.22 4.39
CA LEU A 47 -4.86 -0.32 4.61
C LEU A 47 -4.24 -0.57 5.99
N GLY A 48 -5.07 -0.82 7.00
CA GLY A 48 -4.58 -1.16 8.33
C GLY A 48 -3.76 -2.43 8.34
N LYS A 49 -4.21 -3.44 7.57
CA LYS A 49 -3.45 -4.69 7.46
C LYS A 49 -2.10 -4.47 6.79
N ILE A 50 -2.08 -3.64 5.75
CA ILE A 50 -0.83 -3.32 5.08
C ILE A 50 0.13 -2.63 6.04
N ALA A 51 -0.38 -1.68 6.82
CA ALA A 51 0.45 -0.98 7.81
C ALA A 51 1.05 -1.96 8.81
N THR A 52 0.24 -2.91 9.27
CA THR A 52 0.73 -3.93 10.22
C THR A 52 1.81 -4.79 9.59
N LEU A 53 1.60 -5.22 8.34
CA LEU A 53 2.59 -6.06 7.64
C LEU A 53 3.90 -5.33 7.44
N LEU A 54 3.84 -4.03 7.18
CA LEU A 54 5.03 -3.22 6.94
C LEU A 54 5.58 -2.62 8.23
N ASN A 55 4.89 -2.85 9.34
CA ASN A 55 5.31 -2.36 10.66
C ASN A 55 5.47 -0.84 10.66
N VAL A 56 4.49 -0.16 10.09
CA VAL A 56 4.47 1.30 10.07
C VAL A 56 3.11 1.78 10.54
N ASP A 57 3.04 3.05 10.89
CA ASP A 57 1.76 3.67 11.22
C ASP A 57 0.94 3.82 9.94
N ILE A 58 -0.37 3.62 10.04
CA ILE A 58 -1.25 3.74 8.87
C ILE A 58 -1.11 5.11 8.21
N ARG A 59 -0.79 6.13 8.99
CA ARG A 59 -0.60 7.48 8.45
C ARG A 59 0.57 7.56 7.48
N GLU A 60 1.53 6.64 7.60
CA GLU A 60 2.66 6.61 6.69
C GLU A 60 2.27 6.14 5.30
N LEU A 61 1.11 5.50 5.19
CA LEU A 61 0.61 5.01 3.92
C LEU A 61 -0.32 6.00 3.23
N ILE A 62 -0.60 7.11 3.87
CA ILE A 62 -1.55 8.09 3.34
C ILE A 62 -0.80 9.35 2.95
N THR A 63 -1.07 9.83 1.74
CA THR A 63 -0.46 11.07 1.27
C THR A 63 -1.06 12.25 2.02
N PRO A 64 -0.22 13.14 2.59
CA PRO A 64 -0.77 14.32 3.26
C PRO A 64 -1.51 15.20 2.27
N LEU A 65 -2.66 15.70 2.72
CA LEU A 65 -3.42 16.61 1.90
C LEU A 65 -3.13 18.02 2.32
N LYS A 66 -2.25 18.61 2.20
CA LYS A 66 -2.08 19.83 2.72
C LYS A 66 -1.35 20.70 2.13
#